data_b86e0d85befe444c1235add81be6bcb9
#
_entry.id   b86e0d85befe444c1235add81be6bcb9
#
_cell.length_a   1.000
_cell.length_b   1.000
_cell.length_c   1.000
_cell.angle_alpha   90.00
_cell.angle_beta   90.00
_cell.angle_gamma   90.00
#
_symmetry.space_group_name_H-M   'P 1'
#
loop_
_entity.id
_entity.type
_entity.pdbx_description
1 polymer ?
#
loop_
_entity_poly.entity_id
_entity_poly.type
_entity_poly.pdbx_seq_one_letter_code
_entity_poly.pdbx_strand_id
1 'polypeptide(L)'
;MKALLKKIFQNKKISSDKDLKFLDLKNNKGVNKIFGAINNYNETSEIRYVGGCVRKILNDEKTDDIDLATNLTPDQVKQCLDKNQIKFFETGIEHGTITAVIDDQNFEITTLRKDVKTDGRHAVVEYTTNWKEDSLRRDFSINSIYSDLDGNLYDPNSGHKDLNVGIIKFIGDPETRIKEDYLRIIRYLRFYTEYSKIDHEINIIKIIKKNIEGLGKISKERQFNELKKILKLDNFLKLFNNKTSCELFSLIFPQLKNFKKLSKLSKPQEKILKNKSLNFVISFLVIDETDNSDYFAVSYTHLTLPTKWTV
;
A
#
# COMPACT_ATOMS: atom_id res chain seq x y z
N MET A 1 -44.88 16.33 -27.09
CA MET A 1 -44.76 15.93 -25.66
C MET A 1 -44.06 14.59 -25.44
N LYS A 2 -44.40 13.48 -26.13
CA LYS A 2 -43.71 12.17 -25.98
C LYS A 2 -42.20 12.17 -26.39
N ALA A 3 -41.77 12.98 -27.36
CA ALA A 3 -40.37 13.07 -27.78
C ALA A 3 -39.49 13.82 -26.77
N LEU A 4 -40.03 14.79 -26.02
CA LEU A 4 -39.34 15.54 -24.99
C LEU A 4 -39.11 14.69 -23.73
N LEU A 5 -40.10 13.86 -23.37
CA LEU A 5 -40.01 12.91 -22.25
C LEU A 5 -38.96 11.80 -22.53
N LYS A 6 -38.87 11.31 -23.79
CA LYS A 6 -37.81 10.36 -24.18
C LYS A 6 -36.38 10.92 -24.05
N LYS A 7 -36.17 12.22 -24.31
CA LYS A 7 -34.87 12.88 -24.12
C LYS A 7 -34.50 13.08 -22.64
N ILE A 8 -35.49 13.25 -21.76
CA ILE A 8 -35.28 13.43 -20.32
C ILE A 8 -34.94 12.07 -19.65
N PHE A 9 -35.48 10.96 -20.17
CA PHE A 9 -35.20 9.62 -19.64
C PHE A 9 -33.99 8.91 -20.27
N GLN A 10 -33.41 9.44 -21.36
CA GLN A 10 -32.20 8.88 -21.98
C GLN A 10 -30.89 9.41 -21.42
N ASN A 11 -30.89 10.38 -20.49
CA ASN A 11 -29.68 10.99 -19.89
C ASN A 11 -29.53 10.75 -18.37
N LYS A 12 -30.18 9.74 -17.80
CA LYS A 12 -29.69 9.13 -16.56
C LYS A 12 -28.87 7.92 -16.94
N LYS A 13 -27.58 8.13 -17.31
CA LYS A 13 -26.55 7.11 -17.09
C LYS A 13 -26.72 6.71 -15.62
N ILE A 14 -27.22 5.52 -15.36
CA ILE A 14 -27.14 4.89 -14.04
C ILE A 14 -25.65 4.82 -13.78
N SER A 15 -25.14 5.69 -12.88
CA SER A 15 -23.74 5.65 -12.48
C SER A 15 -23.48 4.22 -12.03
N SER A 16 -22.44 3.60 -12.55
CA SER A 16 -22.06 2.26 -12.12
C SER A 16 -21.73 2.33 -10.63
N ASP A 17 -21.90 1.23 -9.92
CA ASP A 17 -21.55 1.17 -8.47
C ASP A 17 -20.09 1.63 -8.23
N LYS A 18 -19.22 1.46 -9.22
CA LYS A 18 -17.83 1.95 -9.24
C LYS A 18 -17.74 3.47 -9.32
N ASP A 19 -18.57 4.13 -10.14
CA ASP A 19 -18.56 5.60 -10.28
C ASP A 19 -18.88 6.25 -8.93
N LEU A 20 -19.76 5.63 -8.13
CA LEU A 20 -20.12 6.10 -6.79
C LEU A 20 -18.95 5.98 -5.81
N LYS A 21 -18.15 4.91 -5.91
CA LYS A 21 -17.00 4.68 -5.02
C LYS A 21 -15.89 5.73 -5.18
N PHE A 22 -15.69 6.25 -6.40
CA PHE A 22 -14.69 7.28 -6.69
C PHE A 22 -15.22 8.71 -6.57
N LEU A 23 -16.49 8.89 -6.20
CA LEU A 23 -17.15 10.20 -6.17
C LEU A 23 -16.46 11.19 -5.22
N ASP A 24 -16.02 10.74 -4.05
CA ASP A 24 -15.35 11.59 -3.07
C ASP A 24 -14.02 12.13 -3.62
N LEU A 25 -13.22 11.29 -4.30
CA LEU A 25 -11.99 11.72 -4.96
C LEU A 25 -12.27 12.64 -6.15
N LYS A 26 -13.28 12.33 -6.93
CA LYS A 26 -13.71 13.17 -8.06
C LYS A 26 -14.16 14.56 -7.62
N ASN A 27 -14.72 14.71 -6.43
CA ASN A 27 -15.13 15.98 -5.85
C ASN A 27 -13.97 16.76 -5.20
N ASN A 28 -12.79 16.15 -5.03
CA ASN A 28 -11.63 16.81 -4.48
C ASN A 28 -11.05 17.83 -5.48
N LYS A 29 -11.02 19.11 -5.10
CA LYS A 29 -10.55 20.21 -5.96
C LYS A 29 -9.08 20.05 -6.35
N GLY A 30 -8.22 19.60 -5.42
CA GLY A 30 -6.80 19.37 -5.66
C GLY A 30 -6.58 18.28 -6.70
N VAL A 31 -7.28 17.16 -6.57
CA VAL A 31 -7.28 16.07 -7.56
C VAL A 31 -7.68 16.57 -8.94
N ASN A 32 -8.82 17.27 -9.05
CA ASN A 32 -9.29 17.79 -10.34
C ASN A 32 -8.28 18.75 -10.99
N LYS A 33 -7.64 19.61 -10.19
CA LYS A 33 -6.61 20.53 -10.69
C LYS A 33 -5.40 19.78 -11.22
N ILE A 34 -4.93 18.71 -10.52
CA ILE A 34 -3.80 17.90 -10.96
C ILE A 34 -4.15 17.09 -12.21
N PHE A 35 -5.30 16.40 -12.22
CA PHE A 35 -5.74 15.65 -13.40
C PHE A 35 -5.90 16.56 -14.63
N GLY A 36 -6.51 17.73 -14.46
CA GLY A 36 -6.63 18.72 -15.51
C GLY A 36 -5.28 19.22 -16.03
N ALA A 37 -4.35 19.53 -15.12
CA ALA A 37 -3.02 19.98 -15.48
C ALA A 37 -2.26 18.92 -16.31
N ILE A 38 -2.19 17.68 -15.82
CA ILE A 38 -1.42 16.59 -16.45
C ILE A 38 -2.07 16.17 -17.78
N ASN A 39 -3.39 15.92 -17.81
CA ASN A 39 -4.07 15.45 -19.02
C ASN A 39 -4.07 16.50 -20.16
N ASN A 40 -3.91 17.79 -19.84
CA ASN A 40 -3.82 18.85 -20.83
C ASN A 40 -2.37 19.23 -21.21
N TYR A 41 -1.36 18.51 -20.74
CA TYR A 41 0.03 18.80 -21.06
C TYR A 41 0.36 18.52 -22.52
N ASN A 42 -0.09 17.39 -23.06
CA ASN A 42 -0.05 17.05 -24.49
C ASN A 42 -1.16 16.01 -24.81
N GLU A 43 -1.30 15.64 -26.10
CA GLU A 43 -2.36 14.74 -26.58
C GLU A 43 -2.29 13.31 -26.02
N THR A 44 -1.13 12.87 -25.55
CA THR A 44 -0.89 11.50 -25.04
C THR A 44 -0.66 11.44 -23.54
N SER A 45 -0.66 12.59 -22.84
CA SER A 45 -0.44 12.63 -21.41
C SER A 45 -1.63 12.07 -20.64
N GLU A 46 -1.32 11.20 -19.68
CA GLU A 46 -2.31 10.54 -18.84
C GLU A 46 -1.86 10.51 -17.38
N ILE A 47 -2.84 10.64 -16.49
CA ILE A 47 -2.66 10.43 -15.04
C ILE A 47 -3.78 9.54 -14.51
N ARG A 48 -3.45 8.66 -13.55
CA ARG A 48 -4.40 7.74 -12.92
C ARG A 48 -4.11 7.62 -11.43
N TYR A 49 -5.14 7.34 -10.64
CA TYR A 49 -4.97 6.81 -9.28
C TYR A 49 -4.31 5.44 -9.35
N VAL A 50 -3.56 5.07 -8.31
CA VAL A 50 -2.87 3.77 -8.30
C VAL A 50 -2.69 3.18 -6.89
N GLY A 51 -2.59 1.87 -6.82
CA GLY A 51 -2.09 1.18 -5.63
C GLY A 51 -3.02 1.24 -4.43
N GLY A 52 -2.52 1.80 -3.32
CA GLY A 52 -3.20 1.80 -2.02
C GLY A 52 -4.56 2.46 -2.04
N CYS A 53 -4.67 3.64 -2.65
CA CYS A 53 -5.92 4.40 -2.70
C CYS A 53 -6.98 3.66 -3.52
N VAL A 54 -6.63 3.13 -4.70
CA VAL A 54 -7.58 2.38 -5.55
C VAL A 54 -8.08 1.13 -4.83
N ARG A 55 -7.16 0.35 -4.23
CA ARG A 55 -7.52 -0.86 -3.48
C ARG A 55 -8.48 -0.56 -2.33
N LYS A 56 -8.19 0.46 -1.52
CA LYS A 56 -9.04 0.87 -0.38
C LYS A 56 -10.43 1.27 -0.85
N ILE A 57 -10.53 2.11 -1.88
CA ILE A 57 -11.82 2.54 -2.45
C ILE A 57 -12.62 1.35 -2.96
N LEU A 58 -12.00 0.43 -3.68
CA LEU A 58 -12.67 -0.77 -4.18
C LEU A 58 -13.15 -1.70 -3.05
N ASN A 59 -12.49 -1.65 -1.88
CA ASN A 59 -12.86 -2.41 -0.68
C ASN A 59 -13.74 -1.60 0.30
N ASP A 60 -14.34 -0.48 -0.15
CA ASP A 60 -15.19 0.40 0.65
C ASP A 60 -14.52 0.99 1.90
N GLU A 61 -13.20 1.19 1.83
CA GLU A 61 -12.40 1.79 2.89
C GLU A 61 -12.10 3.27 2.58
N LYS A 62 -11.97 4.08 3.63
CA LYS A 62 -11.50 5.46 3.49
C LYS A 62 -10.02 5.49 3.12
N THR A 63 -9.65 6.44 2.29
CA THR A 63 -8.26 6.70 1.95
C THR A 63 -7.93 8.17 2.17
N ASP A 64 -6.85 8.42 2.92
CA ASP A 64 -6.32 9.76 3.16
C ASP A 64 -5.10 10.03 2.26
N ASP A 65 -4.42 8.97 1.80
CA ASP A 65 -3.26 9.05 0.91
C ASP A 65 -3.71 8.82 -0.54
N ILE A 66 -3.46 9.80 -1.41
CA ILE A 66 -3.81 9.73 -2.82
C ILE A 66 -2.53 9.57 -3.64
N ASP A 67 -2.27 8.34 -4.07
CA ASP A 67 -1.16 7.99 -4.96
C ASP A 67 -1.61 8.12 -6.42
N LEU A 68 -0.85 8.87 -7.21
CA LEU A 68 -1.08 9.08 -8.63
C LEU A 68 0.09 8.52 -9.44
N ALA A 69 -0.20 8.01 -10.62
CA ALA A 69 0.80 7.59 -11.60
C ALA A 69 0.57 8.32 -12.93
N THR A 70 1.65 8.68 -13.63
CA THR A 70 1.58 9.36 -14.93
C THR A 70 2.62 8.82 -15.90
N ASN A 71 2.31 8.89 -17.19
CA ASN A 71 3.24 8.57 -18.26
C ASN A 71 4.20 9.72 -18.59
N LEU A 72 4.09 10.87 -17.92
CA LEU A 72 5.04 11.97 -18.04
C LEU A 72 6.30 11.69 -17.24
N THR A 73 7.46 12.16 -17.72
CA THR A 73 8.72 12.13 -16.95
C THR A 73 8.64 13.12 -15.77
N PRO A 74 9.50 12.96 -14.73
CA PRO A 74 9.51 13.90 -13.61
C PRO A 74 9.68 15.36 -14.02
N ASP A 75 10.54 15.64 -15.02
CA ASP A 75 10.76 17.00 -15.51
C ASP A 75 9.52 17.57 -16.22
N GLN A 76 8.82 16.73 -16.99
CA GLN A 76 7.56 17.13 -17.60
C GLN A 76 6.46 17.37 -16.54
N VAL A 77 6.42 16.56 -15.47
CA VAL A 77 5.51 16.79 -14.34
C VAL A 77 5.80 18.14 -13.68
N LYS A 78 7.08 18.45 -13.38
CA LYS A 78 7.48 19.74 -12.82
C LYS A 78 7.04 20.91 -13.70
N GLN A 79 7.35 20.86 -15.01
CA GLN A 79 6.93 21.89 -15.98
C GLN A 79 5.40 22.08 -16.02
N CYS A 80 4.68 20.95 -15.94
CA CYS A 80 3.22 20.97 -15.93
C CYS A 80 2.67 21.65 -14.67
N LEU A 81 3.20 21.31 -13.50
CA LEU A 81 2.78 21.86 -12.22
C LEU A 81 3.11 23.36 -12.12
N ASP A 82 4.31 23.77 -12.54
CA ASP A 82 4.72 25.19 -12.61
C ASP A 82 3.79 26.01 -13.50
N LYS A 83 3.52 25.53 -14.71
CA LYS A 83 2.62 26.21 -15.67
C LYS A 83 1.22 26.41 -15.10
N ASN A 84 0.75 25.50 -14.23
CA ASN A 84 -0.56 25.55 -13.60
C ASN A 84 -0.54 26.17 -12.20
N GLN A 85 0.60 26.78 -11.77
CA GLN A 85 0.78 27.41 -10.46
C GLN A 85 0.43 26.45 -9.31
N ILE A 86 0.88 25.20 -9.41
CA ILE A 86 0.75 24.17 -8.38
C ILE A 86 2.10 24.03 -7.70
N LYS A 87 2.14 24.28 -6.38
CA LYS A 87 3.35 24.08 -5.56
C LYS A 87 3.72 22.61 -5.51
N PHE A 88 5.01 22.28 -5.57
CA PHE A 88 5.49 20.90 -5.46
C PHE A 88 6.84 20.81 -4.76
N PHE A 89 7.21 19.59 -4.37
CA PHE A 89 8.49 19.21 -3.79
C PHE A 89 9.03 17.95 -4.47
N GLU A 90 10.34 17.87 -4.59
CA GLU A 90 11.07 16.73 -5.18
C GLU A 90 11.40 15.67 -4.09
N THR A 91 10.39 15.17 -3.38
CA THR A 91 10.56 14.29 -2.21
C THR A 91 11.04 12.88 -2.53
N GLY A 92 10.98 12.44 -3.77
CA GLY A 92 11.36 11.09 -4.20
C GLY A 92 11.83 11.08 -5.66
N ILE A 93 12.56 12.11 -6.07
CA ILE A 93 12.99 12.29 -7.47
C ILE A 93 13.81 11.11 -8.01
N GLU A 94 14.64 10.49 -7.16
CA GLU A 94 15.41 9.28 -7.46
C GLU A 94 14.52 8.08 -7.83
N HIS A 95 13.26 8.13 -7.40
CA HIS A 95 12.25 7.12 -7.71
C HIS A 95 11.19 7.62 -8.70
N GLY A 96 11.38 8.83 -9.26
CA GLY A 96 10.45 9.44 -10.19
C GLY A 96 9.17 9.98 -9.55
N THR A 97 9.20 10.32 -8.24
CA THR A 97 8.04 10.83 -7.51
C THR A 97 8.20 12.33 -7.23
N ILE A 98 7.18 13.09 -7.57
CA ILE A 98 6.98 14.51 -7.26
C ILE A 98 5.77 14.65 -6.36
N THR A 99 5.89 15.41 -5.26
CA THR A 99 4.77 15.68 -4.36
C THR A 99 4.17 17.05 -4.68
N ALA A 100 2.99 17.08 -5.26
CA ALA A 100 2.21 18.30 -5.44
C ALA A 100 1.47 18.67 -4.16
N VAL A 101 1.33 19.98 -3.88
CA VAL A 101 0.64 20.50 -2.68
C VAL A 101 -0.46 21.47 -3.10
N ILE A 102 -1.68 21.16 -2.72
CA ILE A 102 -2.87 22.01 -2.98
C ILE A 102 -3.73 22.02 -1.72
N ASP A 103 -4.07 23.21 -1.22
CA ASP A 103 -4.91 23.38 -0.01
C ASP A 103 -4.40 22.55 1.19
N ASP A 104 -3.07 22.59 1.44
CA ASP A 104 -2.36 21.83 2.48
C ASP A 104 -2.46 20.29 2.35
N GLN A 105 -2.99 19.78 1.26
CA GLN A 105 -2.98 18.36 0.92
C GLN A 105 -1.79 18.01 0.03
N ASN A 106 -1.17 16.86 0.31
CA ASN A 106 -0.09 16.29 -0.48
C ASN A 106 -0.62 15.23 -1.44
N PHE A 107 -0.13 15.27 -2.69
CA PHE A 107 -0.46 14.32 -3.73
C PHE A 107 0.84 13.77 -4.32
N GLU A 108 1.10 12.49 -4.15
CA GLU A 108 2.28 11.85 -4.72
C GLU A 108 2.02 11.47 -6.18
N ILE A 109 2.80 12.07 -7.10
CA ILE A 109 2.71 11.82 -8.54
C ILE A 109 3.97 11.06 -8.94
N THR A 110 3.83 9.79 -9.29
CA THR A 110 4.96 8.94 -9.68
C THR A 110 4.93 8.67 -11.19
N THR A 111 6.05 8.93 -11.85
CA THR A 111 6.26 8.56 -13.25
C THR A 111 6.24 7.04 -13.42
N LEU A 112 5.56 6.55 -14.45
CA LEU A 112 5.60 5.12 -14.81
C LEU A 112 7.04 4.67 -15.05
N ARG A 113 7.41 3.50 -14.50
CA ARG A 113 8.77 2.99 -14.59
C ARG A 113 8.83 1.47 -14.62
N LYS A 114 9.92 0.95 -15.11
CA LYS A 114 10.34 -0.44 -14.96
C LYS A 114 11.62 -0.50 -14.13
N ASP A 115 11.75 -1.53 -13.31
CA ASP A 115 12.94 -1.77 -12.51
C ASP A 115 13.94 -2.58 -13.35
N VAL A 116 15.12 -2.01 -13.67
CA VAL A 116 16.13 -2.66 -14.50
C VAL A 116 17.05 -3.55 -13.67
N LYS A 117 17.42 -3.08 -12.47
CA LYS A 117 18.19 -3.84 -11.47
C LYS A 117 17.65 -3.48 -10.09
N THR A 118 17.42 -4.48 -9.26
CA THR A 118 16.96 -4.30 -7.88
C THR A 118 17.92 -4.98 -6.92
N ASP A 119 18.31 -4.29 -5.85
CA ASP A 119 19.04 -4.83 -4.70
C ASP A 119 18.20 -4.80 -3.41
N GLY A 120 16.89 -4.75 -3.56
CA GLY A 120 15.91 -4.71 -2.48
C GLY A 120 15.54 -3.30 -1.99
N ARG A 121 16.43 -2.32 -2.06
CA ARG A 121 16.17 -0.92 -1.65
C ARG A 121 16.32 0.05 -2.81
N HIS A 122 17.35 -0.14 -3.61
CA HIS A 122 17.68 0.72 -4.74
C HIS A 122 17.39 -0.04 -6.02
N ALA A 123 16.51 0.51 -6.83
CA ALA A 123 16.27 0.06 -8.19
C ALA A 123 16.87 1.09 -9.13
N VAL A 124 17.68 0.64 -10.06
CA VAL A 124 17.95 1.47 -11.25
C VAL A 124 16.65 1.44 -12.04
N VAL A 125 15.99 2.60 -12.09
CA VAL A 125 14.70 2.73 -12.74
C VAL A 125 14.87 3.28 -14.15
N GLU A 126 14.10 2.78 -15.08
CA GLU A 126 13.93 3.33 -16.42
C GLU A 126 12.48 3.78 -16.57
N TYR A 127 12.27 5.04 -16.92
CA TYR A 127 10.92 5.55 -17.13
C TYR A 127 10.29 4.92 -18.38
N THR A 128 9.00 4.67 -18.32
CA THR A 128 8.22 4.10 -19.41
C THR A 128 6.90 4.87 -19.56
N THR A 129 6.32 4.79 -20.74
CA THR A 129 4.94 5.25 -20.98
C THR A 129 3.93 4.11 -20.91
N ASN A 130 4.41 2.89 -20.70
CA ASN A 130 3.59 1.68 -20.74
C ASN A 130 3.07 1.29 -19.35
N TRP A 131 1.78 1.46 -19.14
CA TRP A 131 1.08 1.13 -17.90
C TRP A 131 1.23 -0.33 -17.48
N LYS A 132 1.30 -1.26 -18.45
CA LYS A 132 1.49 -2.69 -18.17
C LYS A 132 2.89 -2.96 -17.61
N GLU A 133 3.92 -2.32 -18.15
CA GLU A 133 5.29 -2.46 -17.63
C GLU A 133 5.39 -1.97 -16.18
N ASP A 134 4.82 -0.79 -15.86
CA ASP A 134 4.78 -0.29 -14.48
C ASP A 134 4.03 -1.25 -13.56
N SER A 135 2.95 -1.86 -14.04
CA SER A 135 2.18 -2.81 -13.24
C SER A 135 2.97 -4.06 -12.86
N LEU A 136 3.87 -4.54 -13.75
CA LEU A 136 4.65 -5.75 -13.54
C LEU A 136 5.73 -5.62 -12.47
N ARG A 137 6.24 -4.41 -12.18
CA ARG A 137 7.22 -4.20 -11.10
C ARG A 137 6.59 -4.22 -9.71
N ARG A 138 5.27 -4.07 -9.59
CA ARG A 138 4.55 -4.05 -8.30
C ARG A 138 4.57 -5.43 -7.64
N ASP A 139 4.31 -5.48 -6.35
CA ASP A 139 4.42 -6.70 -5.54
C ASP A 139 3.24 -7.66 -5.75
N PHE A 140 2.02 -7.16 -5.55
CA PHE A 140 0.79 -7.97 -5.60
C PHE A 140 -0.22 -7.41 -6.59
N SER A 141 -1.04 -8.31 -7.19
CA SER A 141 -2.08 -7.95 -8.14
C SER A 141 -3.01 -6.86 -7.60
N ILE A 142 -3.40 -6.93 -6.34
CA ILE A 142 -4.27 -5.95 -5.66
C ILE A 142 -3.66 -4.55 -5.53
N ASN A 143 -2.36 -4.41 -5.72
CA ASN A 143 -1.62 -3.13 -5.68
C ASN A 143 -1.30 -2.58 -7.07
N SER A 144 -1.72 -3.26 -8.14
CA SER A 144 -1.46 -2.88 -9.53
C SER A 144 -2.72 -2.48 -10.29
N ILE A 145 -3.74 -2.07 -9.56
CA ILE A 145 -4.98 -1.55 -10.12
C ILE A 145 -4.84 -0.05 -10.27
N TYR A 146 -5.19 0.47 -11.43
CA TYR A 146 -5.23 1.89 -11.73
C TYR A 146 -6.65 2.32 -12.00
N SER A 147 -6.96 3.60 -11.79
CA SER A 147 -8.25 4.17 -12.12
C SER A 147 -8.08 5.57 -12.68
N ASP A 148 -8.86 5.92 -13.69
CA ASP A 148 -8.98 7.32 -14.12
C ASP A 148 -9.86 8.12 -13.13
N LEU A 149 -10.06 9.40 -13.44
CA LEU A 149 -10.86 10.31 -12.62
C LEU A 149 -12.33 9.86 -12.50
N ASP A 150 -12.84 9.15 -13.50
CA ASP A 150 -14.23 8.70 -13.59
C ASP A 150 -14.47 7.32 -12.97
N GLY A 151 -13.42 6.67 -12.43
CA GLY A 151 -13.53 5.34 -11.83
C GLY A 151 -13.38 4.18 -12.82
N ASN A 152 -13.02 4.44 -14.09
CA ASN A 152 -12.74 3.38 -15.04
C ASN A 152 -11.41 2.72 -14.68
N LEU A 153 -11.43 1.41 -14.50
CA LEU A 153 -10.27 0.65 -14.05
C LEU A 153 -9.40 0.21 -15.24
N TYR A 154 -8.08 0.34 -15.06
CA TYR A 154 -7.08 -0.38 -15.83
C TYR A 154 -6.38 -1.38 -14.91
N ASP A 155 -6.64 -2.66 -15.13
CA ASP A 155 -6.26 -3.76 -14.23
C ASP A 155 -5.61 -4.91 -15.02
N PRO A 156 -4.36 -4.75 -15.46
CA PRO A 156 -3.69 -5.72 -16.31
C PRO A 156 -3.36 -7.05 -15.62
N ASN A 157 -3.40 -7.09 -14.27
CA ASN A 157 -3.04 -8.28 -13.48
C ASN A 157 -4.26 -8.89 -12.76
N SER A 158 -5.49 -8.49 -13.11
CA SER A 158 -6.73 -8.97 -12.48
C SER A 158 -6.81 -8.75 -10.96
N GLY A 159 -6.18 -7.68 -10.46
CA GLY A 159 -6.11 -7.36 -9.03
C GLY A 159 -7.49 -7.08 -8.41
N HIS A 160 -8.41 -6.49 -9.15
CA HIS A 160 -9.79 -6.27 -8.70
C HIS A 160 -10.54 -7.59 -8.44
N LYS A 161 -10.35 -8.57 -9.34
CA LYS A 161 -10.90 -9.92 -9.14
C LYS A 161 -10.30 -10.58 -7.90
N ASP A 162 -8.96 -10.52 -7.77
CA ASP A 162 -8.24 -11.12 -6.64
C ASP A 162 -8.66 -10.46 -5.31
N LEU A 163 -8.84 -9.13 -5.28
CA LEU A 163 -9.33 -8.39 -4.11
C LEU A 163 -10.75 -8.84 -3.71
N ASN A 164 -11.66 -8.98 -4.66
CA ASN A 164 -13.04 -9.40 -4.39
C ASN A 164 -13.12 -10.82 -3.81
N VAL A 165 -12.29 -11.73 -4.33
CA VAL A 165 -12.20 -13.13 -3.83
C VAL A 165 -11.39 -13.19 -2.53
N GLY A 166 -10.51 -12.21 -2.27
CA GLY A 166 -9.62 -12.19 -1.11
C GLY A 166 -8.36 -13.01 -1.32
N ILE A 167 -7.81 -13.02 -2.54
CA ILE A 167 -6.56 -13.68 -2.88
C ILE A 167 -5.42 -12.66 -2.85
N ILE A 168 -4.31 -13.00 -2.20
CA ILE A 168 -3.08 -12.21 -2.24
C ILE A 168 -2.08 -12.89 -3.18
N LYS A 169 -2.04 -12.41 -4.41
CA LYS A 169 -1.26 -13.00 -5.50
C LYS A 169 -0.06 -12.14 -5.87
N PHE A 170 1.14 -12.73 -5.90
CA PHE A 170 2.32 -12.09 -6.45
C PHE A 170 2.16 -11.84 -7.96
N ILE A 171 2.71 -10.73 -8.44
CA ILE A 171 2.80 -10.47 -9.87
C ILE A 171 4.10 -11.12 -10.38
N GLY A 172 3.96 -12.09 -11.29
CA GLY A 172 5.08 -12.91 -11.75
C GLY A 172 5.38 -14.11 -10.84
N ASP A 173 6.58 -14.67 -10.95
CA ASP A 173 7.01 -15.81 -10.16
C ASP A 173 7.26 -15.43 -8.69
N PRO A 174 6.58 -16.02 -7.71
CA PRO A 174 6.67 -15.62 -6.31
C PRO A 174 8.08 -15.73 -5.73
N GLU A 175 8.84 -16.77 -6.09
CA GLU A 175 10.20 -16.95 -5.57
C GLU A 175 11.14 -15.86 -6.07
N THR A 176 11.08 -15.55 -7.34
CA THR A 176 11.83 -14.46 -7.96
C THR A 176 11.48 -13.13 -7.31
N ARG A 177 10.18 -12.85 -7.15
CA ARG A 177 9.70 -11.60 -6.54
C ARG A 177 10.13 -11.44 -5.09
N ILE A 178 10.17 -12.51 -4.30
CA ILE A 178 10.67 -12.50 -2.92
C ILE A 178 12.18 -12.23 -2.91
N LYS A 179 12.95 -12.85 -3.81
CA LYS A 179 14.41 -12.66 -3.87
C LYS A 179 14.82 -11.25 -4.30
N GLU A 180 14.02 -10.56 -5.09
CA GLU A 180 14.25 -9.15 -5.44
C GLU A 180 14.12 -8.22 -4.21
N ASP A 181 13.15 -8.46 -3.33
CA ASP A 181 12.98 -7.74 -2.06
C ASP A 181 12.32 -8.64 -1.03
N TYR A 182 13.11 -9.14 -0.07
CA TYR A 182 12.63 -10.03 0.99
C TYR A 182 11.58 -9.37 1.90
N LEU A 183 11.44 -8.03 1.90
CA LEU A 183 10.37 -7.34 2.62
C LEU A 183 8.99 -7.79 2.14
N ARG A 184 8.87 -8.28 0.91
CA ARG A 184 7.63 -8.81 0.34
C ARG A 184 7.07 -10.00 1.14
N ILE A 185 7.89 -10.72 1.90
CA ILE A 185 7.45 -11.76 2.85
C ILE A 185 6.58 -11.13 3.94
N ILE A 186 7.03 -10.06 4.55
CA ILE A 186 6.28 -9.36 5.61
C ILE A 186 5.04 -8.69 5.02
N ARG A 187 5.18 -8.07 3.84
CA ARG A 187 4.08 -7.44 3.12
C ARG A 187 3.00 -8.46 2.73
N TYR A 188 3.39 -9.68 2.32
CA TYR A 188 2.44 -10.77 2.06
C TYR A 188 1.60 -11.07 3.29
N LEU A 189 2.24 -11.26 4.45
CA LEU A 189 1.53 -11.54 5.70
C LEU A 189 0.60 -10.38 6.08
N ARG A 190 1.02 -9.13 5.90
CA ARG A 190 0.20 -7.94 6.14
C ARG A 190 -1.04 -7.91 5.25
N PHE A 191 -0.87 -8.01 3.93
CA PHE A 191 -1.99 -7.98 2.99
C PHE A 191 -2.92 -9.18 3.15
N TYR A 192 -2.37 -10.35 3.46
CA TYR A 192 -3.15 -11.53 3.79
C TYR A 192 -4.03 -11.25 5.02
N THR A 193 -3.48 -10.71 6.09
CA THR A 193 -4.23 -10.37 7.30
C THR A 193 -5.33 -9.35 7.01
N GLU A 194 -5.05 -8.36 6.16
CA GLU A 194 -5.93 -7.25 5.86
C GLU A 194 -7.08 -7.65 4.90
N TYR A 195 -6.77 -8.36 3.82
CA TYR A 195 -7.70 -8.56 2.70
C TYR A 195 -8.08 -10.02 2.42
N SER A 196 -7.36 -11.02 2.97
CA SER A 196 -7.67 -12.40 2.60
C SER A 196 -9.00 -12.88 3.18
N LYS A 197 -9.75 -13.60 2.34
CA LYS A 197 -11.01 -14.27 2.66
C LYS A 197 -10.89 -15.79 2.53
N ILE A 198 -9.73 -16.29 2.12
CA ILE A 198 -9.43 -17.71 1.88
C ILE A 198 -8.16 -18.11 2.63
N ASP A 199 -7.92 -19.41 2.73
CA ASP A 199 -6.69 -19.92 3.34
C ASP A 199 -5.44 -19.61 2.50
N HIS A 200 -4.27 -19.68 3.15
CA HIS A 200 -2.99 -19.52 2.46
C HIS A 200 -2.80 -20.59 1.37
N GLU A 201 -2.31 -20.17 0.23
CA GLU A 201 -1.86 -21.10 -0.80
C GLU A 201 -0.59 -21.85 -0.32
N ILE A 202 -0.67 -23.19 -0.31
CA ILE A 202 0.40 -24.06 0.23
C ILE A 202 1.74 -23.82 -0.45
N ASN A 203 1.74 -23.59 -1.78
CA ASN A 203 2.96 -23.34 -2.53
C ASN A 203 3.62 -22.02 -2.11
N ILE A 204 2.84 -20.96 -1.93
CA ILE A 204 3.36 -19.65 -1.46
C ILE A 204 4.00 -19.79 -0.09
N ILE A 205 3.37 -20.54 0.83
CA ILE A 205 3.94 -20.78 2.17
C ILE A 205 5.27 -21.52 2.10
N LYS A 206 5.38 -22.55 1.24
CA LYS A 206 6.65 -23.27 1.04
C LYS A 206 7.74 -22.34 0.52
N ILE A 207 7.44 -21.49 -0.46
CA ILE A 207 8.38 -20.51 -1.03
C ILE A 207 8.82 -19.50 0.03
N ILE A 208 7.89 -18.96 0.83
CA ILE A 208 8.20 -18.02 1.90
C ILE A 208 9.14 -18.68 2.92
N LYS A 209 8.81 -19.88 3.41
CA LYS A 209 9.64 -20.59 4.40
C LYS A 209 11.05 -20.87 3.87
N LYS A 210 11.19 -21.27 2.60
CA LYS A 210 12.48 -21.49 1.93
C LYS A 210 13.35 -20.23 1.90
N ASN A 211 12.73 -19.05 1.80
CA ASN A 211 13.41 -17.77 1.62
C ASN A 211 13.44 -16.89 2.88
N ILE A 212 13.01 -17.43 4.03
CA ILE A 212 12.84 -16.66 5.29
C ILE A 212 14.15 -16.02 5.79
N GLU A 213 15.28 -16.70 5.63
CA GLU A 213 16.60 -16.19 6.02
C GLU A 213 17.00 -14.91 5.28
N GLY A 214 16.44 -14.69 4.11
CA GLY A 214 16.63 -13.47 3.34
C GLY A 214 16.16 -12.20 4.05
N LEU A 215 15.29 -12.31 5.05
CA LEU A 215 14.91 -11.18 5.91
C LEU A 215 16.11 -10.60 6.67
N GLY A 216 17.18 -11.37 6.90
CA GLY A 216 18.43 -10.88 7.49
C GLY A 216 19.11 -9.78 6.62
N LYS A 217 18.83 -9.73 5.32
CA LYS A 217 19.35 -8.71 4.39
C LYS A 217 18.56 -7.40 4.42
N ILE A 218 17.39 -7.37 5.06
CA ILE A 218 16.51 -6.20 5.15
C ILE A 218 16.80 -5.43 6.44
N SER A 219 16.91 -4.10 6.36
CA SER A 219 17.13 -3.25 7.54
C SER A 219 16.02 -3.47 8.58
N LYS A 220 16.39 -3.45 9.85
CA LYS A 220 15.47 -3.63 10.98
C LYS A 220 14.37 -2.56 10.98
N GLU A 221 14.69 -1.35 10.54
CA GLU A 221 13.75 -0.25 10.38
C GLU A 221 12.62 -0.60 9.38
N ARG A 222 12.97 -1.11 8.19
CA ARG A 222 11.98 -1.53 7.19
C ARG A 222 11.08 -2.66 7.71
N GLN A 223 11.68 -3.67 8.37
CA GLN A 223 10.92 -4.77 9.00
C GLN A 223 9.97 -4.24 10.07
N PHE A 224 10.47 -3.35 10.94
CA PHE A 224 9.68 -2.75 12.01
C PHE A 224 8.55 -1.86 11.49
N ASN A 225 8.78 -1.12 10.40
CA ASN A 225 7.74 -0.32 9.78
C ASN A 225 6.59 -1.18 9.22
N GLU A 226 6.88 -2.34 8.63
CA GLU A 226 5.82 -3.28 8.21
C GLU A 226 5.13 -3.95 9.42
N LEU A 227 5.87 -4.29 10.49
CA LEU A 227 5.27 -4.78 11.74
C LEU A 227 4.28 -3.77 12.31
N LYS A 228 4.66 -2.48 12.38
CA LYS A 228 3.75 -1.41 12.84
C LYS A 228 2.48 -1.35 12.03
N LYS A 229 2.58 -1.51 10.69
CA LYS A 229 1.41 -1.54 9.81
C LYS A 229 0.51 -2.74 10.09
N ILE A 230 1.09 -3.94 10.33
CA ILE A 230 0.32 -5.14 10.71
C ILE A 230 -0.45 -4.90 12.02
N LEU A 231 0.24 -4.40 13.04
CA LEU A 231 -0.35 -4.21 14.37
C LEU A 231 -1.40 -3.07 14.44
N LYS A 232 -1.40 -2.18 13.43
CA LYS A 232 -2.42 -1.13 13.28
C LYS A 232 -3.68 -1.59 12.53
N LEU A 233 -3.68 -2.79 11.96
CA LEU A 233 -4.88 -3.30 11.29
C LEU A 233 -5.99 -3.56 12.30
N ASP A 234 -7.22 -3.15 12.01
CA ASP A 234 -8.39 -3.40 12.88
C ASP A 234 -8.60 -4.89 13.14
N ASN A 235 -8.20 -5.70 12.21
CA ASN A 235 -8.37 -7.15 12.25
C ASN A 235 -7.06 -7.93 12.53
N PHE A 236 -5.98 -7.25 13.02
CA PHE A 236 -4.67 -7.90 13.20
C PHE A 236 -4.71 -9.16 14.07
N LEU A 237 -5.67 -9.27 14.99
CA LEU A 237 -5.85 -10.46 15.83
C LEU A 237 -6.28 -11.71 15.04
N LYS A 238 -6.88 -11.55 13.83
CA LYS A 238 -7.19 -12.70 12.95
C LYS A 238 -5.93 -13.49 12.57
N LEU A 239 -4.79 -12.81 12.50
CA LEU A 239 -3.50 -13.44 12.21
C LEU A 239 -3.18 -14.56 13.19
N PHE A 240 -3.51 -14.39 14.47
CA PHE A 240 -3.21 -15.35 15.53
C PHE A 240 -4.27 -16.47 15.65
N ASN A 241 -5.41 -16.34 15.00
CA ASN A 241 -6.46 -17.35 14.92
C ASN A 241 -6.24 -18.35 13.76
N ASN A 242 -5.36 -18.03 12.81
CA ASN A 242 -4.97 -18.92 11.71
C ASN A 242 -3.60 -19.56 12.01
N LYS A 243 -3.53 -20.88 12.06
CA LYS A 243 -2.31 -21.63 12.42
C LYS A 243 -1.13 -21.29 11.51
N THR A 244 -1.34 -21.22 10.20
CA THR A 244 -0.28 -20.92 9.22
C THR A 244 0.19 -19.48 9.35
N SER A 245 -0.71 -18.51 9.52
CA SER A 245 -0.36 -17.11 9.77
C SER A 245 0.45 -16.94 11.05
N CYS A 246 0.05 -17.66 12.13
CA CYS A 246 0.72 -17.65 13.41
C CYS A 246 2.15 -18.22 13.29
N GLU A 247 2.32 -19.31 12.54
CA GLU A 247 3.63 -19.90 12.26
C GLU A 247 4.51 -18.95 11.44
N LEU A 248 3.98 -18.34 10.38
CA LEU A 248 4.71 -17.35 9.59
C LEU A 248 5.13 -16.16 10.44
N PHE A 249 4.23 -15.62 11.26
CA PHE A 249 4.55 -14.51 12.16
C PHE A 249 5.70 -14.86 13.10
N SER A 250 5.69 -16.07 13.66
CA SER A 250 6.76 -16.59 14.53
C SER A 250 8.11 -16.69 13.81
N LEU A 251 8.11 -17.11 12.54
CA LEU A 251 9.33 -17.20 11.73
C LEU A 251 9.87 -15.83 11.33
N ILE A 252 8.98 -14.90 11.04
CA ILE A 252 9.34 -13.54 10.64
C ILE A 252 9.85 -12.70 11.82
N PHE A 253 9.19 -12.83 12.98
CA PHE A 253 9.47 -12.06 14.18
C PHE A 253 9.74 -12.98 15.39
N PRO A 254 10.83 -13.76 15.39
CA PRO A 254 11.12 -14.74 16.43
C PRO A 254 11.31 -14.14 17.83
N GLN A 255 11.64 -12.83 17.90
CA GLN A 255 11.80 -12.09 19.15
C GLN A 255 10.47 -11.74 19.83
N LEU A 256 9.32 -11.80 19.11
CA LEU A 256 8.02 -11.45 19.68
C LEU A 256 7.34 -12.70 20.29
N LYS A 257 7.87 -13.22 21.39
CA LYS A 257 7.49 -14.55 21.95
C LYS A 257 6.06 -14.58 22.52
N ASN A 258 5.56 -13.44 23.02
CA ASN A 258 4.24 -13.38 23.63
C ASN A 258 3.06 -13.38 22.63
N PHE A 259 3.31 -13.38 21.33
CA PHE A 259 2.24 -13.35 20.34
C PHE A 259 1.25 -14.53 20.49
N LYS A 260 1.70 -15.70 20.98
CA LYS A 260 0.83 -16.86 21.25
C LYS A 260 -0.22 -16.58 22.34
N LYS A 261 0.01 -15.61 23.22
CA LYS A 261 -0.97 -15.19 24.23
C LYS A 261 -2.14 -14.44 23.58
N LEU A 262 -1.93 -13.79 22.42
CA LEU A 262 -2.97 -13.07 21.69
C LEU A 262 -4.08 -13.98 21.15
N SER A 263 -3.76 -15.22 20.75
CA SER A 263 -4.77 -16.19 20.29
C SER A 263 -5.68 -16.72 21.41
N LYS A 264 -5.35 -16.44 22.67
CA LYS A 264 -6.10 -16.88 23.86
C LYS A 264 -6.93 -15.77 24.50
N LEU A 265 -6.92 -14.58 23.92
CA LEU A 265 -7.67 -13.44 24.47
C LEU A 265 -9.19 -13.69 24.37
N SER A 266 -9.90 -13.36 25.44
CA SER A 266 -11.36 -13.24 25.38
C SER A 266 -11.80 -12.01 24.62
N LYS A 267 -13.03 -11.99 24.10
CA LYS A 267 -13.58 -10.81 23.39
C LYS A 267 -13.45 -9.49 24.15
N PRO A 268 -13.70 -9.41 25.48
CA PRO A 268 -13.44 -8.18 26.24
C PRO A 268 -11.97 -7.77 26.24
N GLN A 269 -11.02 -8.74 26.38
CA GLN A 269 -9.59 -8.46 26.35
C GLN A 269 -9.12 -7.99 24.97
N GLU A 270 -9.65 -8.56 23.88
CA GLU A 270 -9.41 -8.09 22.53
C GLU A 270 -9.83 -6.62 22.33
N LYS A 271 -11.01 -6.25 22.85
CA LYS A 271 -11.51 -4.87 22.80
C LYS A 271 -10.61 -3.91 23.58
N ILE A 272 -10.13 -4.33 24.76
CA ILE A 272 -9.19 -3.54 25.56
C ILE A 272 -7.88 -3.35 24.80
N LEU A 273 -7.33 -4.42 24.22
CA LEU A 273 -6.06 -4.38 23.47
C LEU A 273 -6.14 -3.44 22.25
N LYS A 274 -7.23 -3.48 21.50
CA LYS A 274 -7.47 -2.61 20.35
C LYS A 274 -7.48 -1.12 20.69
N ASN A 275 -7.87 -0.78 21.92
CA ASN A 275 -7.90 0.60 22.40
C ASN A 275 -6.55 1.05 23.02
N LYS A 276 -5.53 0.19 23.03
CA LYS A 276 -4.21 0.53 23.56
C LYS A 276 -3.32 1.13 22.49
N SER A 277 -2.35 1.93 22.92
CA SER A 277 -1.34 2.48 22.01
C SER A 277 -0.53 1.38 21.34
N LEU A 278 -0.03 1.65 20.16
CA LEU A 278 0.86 0.72 19.44
C LEU A 278 2.07 0.32 20.29
N ASN A 279 2.64 1.27 21.05
CA ASN A 279 3.77 1.02 21.93
C ASN A 279 3.41 0.02 23.03
N PHE A 280 2.21 0.08 23.60
CA PHE A 280 1.74 -0.91 24.56
C PHE A 280 1.66 -2.31 23.93
N VAL A 281 1.10 -2.43 22.73
CA VAL A 281 0.98 -3.71 22.03
C VAL A 281 2.37 -4.31 21.76
N ILE A 282 3.32 -3.49 21.28
CA ILE A 282 4.69 -3.90 21.01
C ILE A 282 5.37 -4.36 22.32
N SER A 283 5.27 -3.57 23.40
CA SER A 283 5.84 -3.93 24.71
C SER A 283 5.27 -5.24 25.21
N PHE A 284 3.96 -5.45 25.11
CA PHE A 284 3.32 -6.72 25.46
C PHE A 284 3.87 -7.91 24.68
N LEU A 285 4.15 -7.72 23.39
CA LEU A 285 4.69 -8.77 22.51
C LEU A 285 6.14 -9.13 22.83
N VAL A 286 6.93 -8.18 23.32
CA VAL A 286 8.37 -8.34 23.57
C VAL A 286 8.66 -8.85 25.00
N ILE A 287 7.89 -8.41 26.00
CA ILE A 287 8.11 -8.79 27.41
C ILE A 287 7.78 -10.27 27.60
N ASP A 288 8.79 -11.10 27.86
CA ASP A 288 8.67 -12.55 28.04
C ASP A 288 9.39 -13.10 29.29
N GLU A 289 9.69 -12.21 30.26
CA GLU A 289 10.42 -12.55 31.48
C GLU A 289 11.90 -12.93 31.26
N THR A 290 12.41 -12.80 30.02
CA THR A 290 13.83 -12.93 29.70
C THR A 290 14.44 -11.54 29.48
N ASP A 291 15.78 -11.45 29.58
CA ASP A 291 16.49 -10.21 29.29
C ASP A 291 16.48 -9.92 27.77
N ASN A 292 15.61 -9.05 27.35
CA ASN A 292 15.50 -8.56 25.97
C ASN A 292 16.05 -7.12 25.84
N SER A 293 16.95 -6.70 26.73
CA SER A 293 17.49 -5.35 26.81
C SER A 293 18.04 -4.86 25.47
N ASP A 294 18.77 -5.70 24.75
CA ASP A 294 19.35 -5.35 23.45
C ASP A 294 18.27 -5.07 22.39
N TYR A 295 17.18 -5.86 22.39
CA TYR A 295 16.07 -5.63 21.50
C TYR A 295 15.30 -4.35 21.85
N PHE A 296 15.11 -4.09 23.14
CA PHE A 296 14.54 -2.84 23.62
C PHE A 296 15.41 -1.64 23.26
N ALA A 297 16.73 -1.74 23.40
CA ALA A 297 17.65 -0.67 23.02
C ALA A 297 17.50 -0.31 21.54
N VAL A 298 17.46 -1.29 20.64
CA VAL A 298 17.27 -1.06 19.19
C VAL A 298 15.86 -0.52 18.88
N SER A 299 14.83 -1.09 19.51
CA SER A 299 13.44 -0.63 19.31
C SER A 299 13.17 0.71 19.96
N TYR A 300 13.80 1.00 21.11
CA TYR A 300 13.61 2.24 21.86
C TYR A 300 14.29 3.44 21.21
N THR A 301 15.45 3.26 20.58
CA THR A 301 16.11 4.33 19.79
C THR A 301 15.27 4.74 18.58
N HIS A 302 14.41 3.85 18.06
CA HIS A 302 13.46 4.16 17.00
C HIS A 302 12.06 4.57 17.49
N LEU A 303 11.75 4.35 18.77
CA LEU A 303 10.48 4.72 19.41
C LEU A 303 10.56 6.04 20.17
N THR A 304 11.75 6.49 20.59
CA THR A 304 11.91 7.77 21.22
C THR A 304 11.99 8.86 20.16
N LEU A 305 11.00 9.73 20.16
CA LEU A 305 11.12 11.08 19.63
C LEU A 305 12.40 11.73 20.20
N PRO A 306 13.05 12.63 19.44
CA PRO A 306 14.18 13.39 19.97
C PRO A 306 13.69 14.25 21.13
N THR A 307 13.79 13.74 22.33
CA THR A 307 13.67 14.55 23.53
C THR A 307 14.93 15.39 23.66
N LYS A 308 14.92 16.56 23.06
CA LYS A 308 15.73 17.66 23.59
C LYS A 308 15.18 18.03 24.95
N TRP A 309 15.66 17.36 25.99
CA TRP A 309 15.71 17.94 27.31
C TRP A 309 17.17 18.37 27.52
N THR A 310 17.45 19.60 27.18
CA THR A 310 18.57 20.35 27.76
C THR A 310 18.03 20.99 29.02
N VAL A 311 18.60 20.58 30.15
CA VAL A 311 18.60 21.38 31.40
C VAL A 311 19.48 22.60 31.18
#